data_075b7b4b6b3864da271e7f137cf43d07
#
_entry.id   075b7b4b6b3864da271e7f137cf43d07
#
_cell.length_a   1.000
_cell.length_b   1.000
_cell.length_c   1.000
_cell.angle_alpha   90.00
_cell.angle_beta   90.00
_cell.angle_gamma   90.00
#
_symmetry.space_group_name_H-M   'P 1'
#
loop_
_entity.id
_entity.type
_entity.pdbx_description
1 polymer ?
#
loop_
_entity_poly.entity_id
_entity_poly.type
_entity_poly.pdbx_seq_one_letter_code
_entity_poly.pdbx_strand_id
1 'polypeptide(L)'
;MANWDLINSNGNVEDRRGTTSALAFTGGGGLVVLLLTLGLNYLGINVSPDMVSGVVSSFGSSQVDVQEQPPEFRGEDSYEVFTSKVLGSTNDVWSDAFAKNGEQYQAPKLILFRNATQTGCGLASSAVGPFYCPNDYTLYLDETFFEELKNRFGGSAGEVAQAYVIAHEVGHHVQNLEGLFRQGNPTTQHGAIETELQADCYAGV
;
A
#
# COMPACT_ATOMS: atom_id res chain seq x y z
N MET A 1 -3.16 22.64 -16.85
CA MET A 1 -3.55 21.24 -16.58
C MET A 1 -2.63 20.37 -17.40
N ALA A 2 -2.03 19.37 -16.79
CA ALA A 2 -1.25 18.39 -17.53
C ALA A 2 -2.18 17.59 -18.47
N ASN A 3 -1.71 17.29 -19.67
CA ASN A 3 -2.52 16.53 -20.63
C ASN A 3 -2.14 15.04 -20.53
N TRP A 4 -2.79 14.33 -19.61
CA TRP A 4 -2.57 12.90 -19.37
C TRP A 4 -3.13 12.00 -20.47
N ASP A 5 -3.94 12.52 -21.40
CA ASP A 5 -4.57 11.73 -22.47
C ASP A 5 -3.55 11.22 -23.51
N LEU A 6 -2.39 11.86 -23.58
CA LEU A 6 -1.30 11.45 -24.48
C LEU A 6 -0.39 10.36 -23.92
N ILE A 7 -0.56 10.00 -22.63
CA ILE A 7 0.24 9.00 -21.94
C ILE A 7 -0.52 7.69 -21.90
N ASN A 8 0.15 6.58 -22.25
CA ASN A 8 -0.41 5.24 -22.16
C ASN A 8 -0.56 4.77 -20.72
N SER A 9 -1.67 4.11 -20.40
CA SER A 9 -1.87 3.46 -19.10
C SER A 9 -1.29 2.04 -19.14
N ASN A 10 0.02 1.93 -18.95
CA ASN A 10 0.79 0.68 -18.98
C ASN A 10 1.49 0.35 -17.64
N GLY A 11 1.28 1.16 -16.61
CA GLY A 11 1.77 0.87 -15.26
C GLY A 11 1.02 -0.32 -14.64
N ASN A 12 1.74 -1.18 -13.92
CA ASN A 12 1.15 -2.34 -13.23
C ASN A 12 0.45 -1.89 -11.95
N VAL A 13 -0.86 -1.63 -12.04
CA VAL A 13 -1.70 -1.19 -10.91
C VAL A 13 -2.67 -2.31 -10.52
N GLU A 14 -2.79 -2.57 -9.23
CA GLU A 14 -3.77 -3.47 -8.62
C GLU A 14 -4.67 -2.67 -7.69
N ASP A 15 -5.99 -2.68 -7.96
CA ASP A 15 -6.98 -1.99 -7.13
C ASP A 15 -7.56 -2.92 -6.06
N ARG A 16 -7.25 -2.63 -4.79
CA ARG A 16 -7.80 -3.31 -3.61
C ARG A 16 -8.79 -2.45 -2.84
N ARG A 17 -9.21 -1.29 -3.34
CA ARG A 17 -10.08 -0.34 -2.62
C ARG A 17 -11.46 -0.88 -2.30
N GLY A 18 -11.96 -1.83 -3.09
CA GLY A 18 -13.24 -2.51 -2.88
C GLY A 18 -13.16 -3.76 -2.01
N THR A 19 -11.97 -4.26 -1.73
CA THR A 19 -11.78 -5.41 -0.86
C THR A 19 -11.74 -4.95 0.58
N THR A 20 -12.83 -5.18 1.33
CA THR A 20 -12.72 -5.19 2.78
C THR A 20 -11.74 -6.30 3.12
N SER A 21 -10.55 -5.93 3.61
CA SER A 21 -9.69 -6.88 4.29
C SER A 21 -10.46 -7.36 5.52
N ALA A 22 -11.35 -8.34 5.34
CA ALA A 22 -11.78 -9.15 6.43
C ALA A 22 -10.49 -9.71 6.99
N LEU A 23 -10.07 -9.24 8.16
CA LEU A 23 -9.10 -9.94 8.98
C LEU A 23 -9.68 -11.33 9.15
N ALA A 24 -9.34 -12.22 8.22
CA ALA A 24 -9.59 -13.63 8.38
C ALA A 24 -8.71 -14.05 9.56
N PHE A 25 -9.30 -14.03 10.75
CA PHE A 25 -8.79 -14.70 11.92
C PHE A 25 -8.85 -16.22 11.68
N THR A 26 -8.21 -16.68 10.61
CA THR A 26 -7.97 -18.08 10.34
C THR A 26 -6.86 -18.54 11.28
N GLY A 27 -7.24 -19.01 12.44
CA GLY A 27 -6.35 -19.64 13.41
C GLY A 27 -6.39 -19.09 14.82
N GLY A 28 -7.02 -17.94 15.08
CA GLY A 28 -7.04 -17.30 16.40
C GLY A 28 -8.32 -17.49 17.22
N GLY A 29 -9.32 -18.21 16.70
CA GLY A 29 -10.61 -18.39 17.39
C GLY A 29 -10.47 -18.94 18.82
N GLY A 30 -9.55 -19.86 19.01
CA GLY A 30 -9.27 -20.44 20.32
C GLY A 30 -8.73 -19.43 21.33
N LEU A 31 -7.88 -18.49 20.90
CA LEU A 31 -7.28 -17.49 21.80
C LEU A 31 -8.28 -16.40 22.18
N VAL A 32 -9.14 -15.98 21.23
CA VAL A 32 -10.24 -15.03 21.50
C VAL A 32 -11.26 -15.66 22.44
N VAL A 33 -11.67 -16.90 22.21
CA VAL A 33 -12.57 -17.66 23.08
C VAL A 33 -11.96 -17.78 24.49
N LEU A 34 -10.68 -18.10 24.59
CA LEU A 34 -9.97 -18.23 25.88
C LEU A 34 -9.90 -16.90 26.63
N LEU A 35 -9.54 -15.82 25.97
CA LEU A 35 -9.47 -14.49 26.60
C LEU A 35 -10.85 -13.98 27.01
N LEU A 36 -11.89 -14.17 26.20
CA LEU A 36 -13.26 -13.82 26.56
C LEU A 36 -13.77 -14.66 27.72
N THR A 37 -13.50 -15.97 27.71
CA THR A 37 -13.89 -16.86 28.80
C THR A 37 -13.22 -16.46 30.12
N LEU A 38 -11.92 -16.19 30.11
CA LEU A 38 -11.18 -15.75 31.30
C LEU A 38 -11.66 -14.39 31.79
N GLY A 39 -11.87 -13.42 30.87
CA GLY A 39 -12.33 -12.09 31.20
C GLY A 39 -13.73 -12.08 31.81
N LEU A 40 -14.67 -12.82 31.24
CA LEU A 40 -16.03 -12.92 31.76
C LEU A 40 -16.08 -13.63 33.13
N ASN A 41 -15.32 -14.72 33.30
CA ASN A 41 -15.21 -15.41 34.59
C ASN A 41 -14.54 -14.52 35.66
N TYR A 42 -13.56 -13.70 35.28
CA TYR A 42 -12.95 -12.72 36.20
C TYR A 42 -13.96 -11.67 36.65
N LEU A 43 -14.92 -11.29 35.81
CA LEU A 43 -16.02 -10.36 36.18
C LEU A 43 -17.18 -11.05 36.91
N GLY A 44 -17.02 -12.34 37.29
CA GLY A 44 -18.03 -13.12 38.05
C GLY A 44 -19.14 -13.71 37.15
N ILE A 45 -19.02 -13.62 35.84
CA ILE A 45 -19.97 -14.22 34.89
C ILE A 45 -19.46 -15.60 34.54
N ASN A 46 -20.02 -16.65 35.12
CA ASN A 46 -19.63 -18.03 34.85
C ASN A 46 -20.05 -18.45 33.45
N VAL A 47 -19.11 -18.47 32.55
CA VAL A 47 -19.27 -18.95 31.13
C VAL A 47 -18.27 -20.05 30.83
N SER A 48 -18.76 -21.10 30.13
CA SER A 48 -17.88 -22.14 29.63
C SER A 48 -17.29 -21.76 28.27
N PRO A 49 -16.11 -22.30 27.90
CA PRO A 49 -15.52 -22.07 26.56
C PRO A 49 -16.48 -22.46 25.42
N ASP A 50 -17.31 -23.46 25.62
CA ASP A 50 -18.29 -23.93 24.61
C ASP A 50 -19.41 -22.90 24.38
N MET A 51 -19.86 -22.20 25.43
CA MET A 51 -20.83 -21.12 25.30
C MET A 51 -20.27 -19.94 24.53
N VAL A 52 -19.01 -19.55 24.82
CA VAL A 52 -18.34 -18.45 24.14
C VAL A 52 -18.03 -18.83 22.68
N SER A 53 -17.61 -20.06 22.42
CA SER A 53 -17.36 -20.53 21.04
C SER A 53 -18.65 -20.58 20.22
N GLY A 54 -19.78 -20.95 20.80
CA GLY A 54 -21.09 -20.94 20.12
C GLY A 54 -21.51 -19.52 19.71
N VAL A 55 -21.28 -18.54 20.56
CA VAL A 55 -21.56 -17.12 20.24
C VAL A 55 -20.58 -16.60 19.18
N VAL A 56 -19.29 -16.84 19.33
CA VAL A 56 -18.28 -16.40 18.37
C VAL A 56 -18.50 -17.02 16.98
N SER A 57 -18.88 -18.31 16.92
CA SER A 57 -19.21 -18.97 15.64
C SER A 57 -20.51 -18.45 15.02
N SER A 58 -21.47 -17.99 15.82
CA SER A 58 -22.70 -17.37 15.28
C SER A 58 -22.46 -16.01 14.65
N PHE A 59 -21.44 -15.27 15.09
CA PHE A 59 -20.99 -14.02 14.46
C PHE A 59 -20.04 -14.25 13.28
N GLY A 60 -19.41 -15.44 13.20
CA GLY A 60 -18.40 -15.79 12.17
C GLY A 60 -18.96 -16.56 10.97
N SER A 61 -20.23 -16.95 10.94
CA SER A 61 -20.78 -17.83 9.90
C SER A 61 -21.51 -17.11 8.76
N SER A 62 -21.16 -15.88 8.45
CA SER A 62 -21.38 -15.34 7.11
C SER A 62 -20.21 -15.79 6.24
N GLN A 63 -20.25 -17.04 5.75
CA GLN A 63 -19.42 -17.43 4.62
C GLN A 63 -19.89 -16.59 3.42
N VAL A 64 -19.27 -15.44 3.25
CA VAL A 64 -19.18 -14.83 1.93
C VAL A 64 -18.10 -15.63 1.22
N ASP A 65 -18.52 -16.44 0.28
CA ASP A 65 -17.65 -17.11 -0.68
C ASP A 65 -17.07 -16.01 -1.59
N VAL A 66 -16.11 -15.26 -1.05
CA VAL A 66 -15.33 -14.30 -1.84
C VAL A 66 -14.26 -15.15 -2.53
N GLN A 67 -14.54 -15.56 -3.74
CA GLN A 67 -13.47 -15.90 -4.66
C GLN A 67 -12.65 -14.62 -4.85
N GLU A 68 -11.56 -14.51 -4.04
CA GLU A 68 -10.53 -13.49 -4.23
C GLU A 68 -9.79 -13.77 -5.54
N GLN A 69 -10.35 -13.32 -6.64
CA GLN A 69 -9.50 -12.93 -7.75
C GLN A 69 -8.91 -11.58 -7.37
N PRO A 70 -7.57 -11.41 -7.43
CA PRO A 70 -6.97 -10.11 -7.27
C PRO A 70 -7.68 -9.15 -8.24
N PRO A 71 -8.15 -7.99 -7.80
CA PRO A 71 -8.77 -7.06 -8.71
C PRO A 71 -7.71 -6.62 -9.73
N GLU A 72 -7.82 -7.13 -10.95
CA GLU A 72 -7.01 -6.68 -12.07
C GLU A 72 -7.37 -5.23 -12.39
N PHE A 73 -6.38 -4.46 -12.85
CA PHE A 73 -6.61 -3.14 -13.42
C PHE A 73 -7.70 -3.21 -14.49
N ARG A 74 -8.82 -2.55 -14.25
CA ARG A 74 -9.98 -2.59 -15.16
C ARG A 74 -10.05 -1.39 -16.08
N GLY A 75 -9.27 -0.35 -15.80
CA GLY A 75 -9.26 0.89 -16.56
C GLY A 75 -10.57 1.69 -16.51
N GLU A 76 -11.48 1.34 -15.60
CA GLU A 76 -12.80 1.95 -15.48
C GLU A 76 -12.81 3.18 -14.54
N ASP A 77 -11.94 3.20 -13.54
CA ASP A 77 -11.81 4.31 -12.58
C ASP A 77 -10.78 5.31 -13.08
N SER A 78 -11.16 6.58 -13.15
CA SER A 78 -10.27 7.65 -13.61
C SER A 78 -8.99 7.79 -12.78
N TYR A 79 -9.05 7.46 -11.49
CA TYR A 79 -7.90 7.50 -10.61
C TYR A 79 -6.94 6.34 -10.87
N GLU A 80 -7.45 5.14 -11.07
CA GLU A 80 -6.69 3.96 -11.48
C GLU A 80 -6.00 4.18 -12.82
N VAL A 81 -6.72 4.73 -13.81
CA VAL A 81 -6.14 5.13 -15.12
C VAL A 81 -5.03 6.16 -14.94
N PHE A 82 -5.26 7.19 -14.12
CA PHE A 82 -4.26 8.21 -13.84
C PHE A 82 -3.00 7.64 -13.20
N THR A 83 -3.14 6.83 -12.15
CA THR A 83 -2.01 6.22 -11.45
C THR A 83 -1.23 5.27 -12.36
N SER A 84 -1.91 4.50 -13.22
CA SER A 84 -1.27 3.65 -14.22
C SER A 84 -0.47 4.46 -15.25
N LYS A 85 -0.99 5.61 -15.70
CA LYS A 85 -0.27 6.49 -16.62
C LYS A 85 0.99 7.08 -15.99
N VAL A 86 0.89 7.57 -14.76
CA VAL A 86 2.04 8.12 -14.03
C VAL A 86 3.10 7.03 -13.80
N LEU A 87 2.68 5.87 -13.26
CA LEU A 87 3.60 4.75 -13.03
C LEU A 87 4.26 4.27 -14.32
N GLY A 88 3.50 4.15 -15.40
CA GLY A 88 4.03 3.77 -16.71
C GLY A 88 5.05 4.77 -17.22
N SER A 89 4.77 6.07 -17.13
CA SER A 89 5.70 7.12 -17.53
C SER A 89 7.00 7.09 -16.74
N THR A 90 6.94 6.90 -15.42
CA THR A 90 8.15 6.76 -14.59
C THR A 90 8.93 5.48 -14.95
N ASN A 91 8.24 4.38 -15.24
CA ASN A 91 8.88 3.13 -15.68
C ASN A 91 9.63 3.30 -17.01
N ASP A 92 9.06 4.04 -17.97
CA ASP A 92 9.72 4.32 -19.24
C ASP A 92 11.02 5.11 -19.03
N VAL A 93 10.97 6.17 -18.22
CA VAL A 93 12.15 7.00 -17.88
C VAL A 93 13.24 6.16 -17.22
N TRP A 94 12.90 5.38 -16.19
CA TRP A 94 13.87 4.58 -15.46
C TRP A 94 14.39 3.40 -16.27
N SER A 95 13.55 2.78 -17.11
CA SER A 95 14.00 1.75 -18.04
C SER A 95 15.09 2.27 -18.98
N ASP A 96 14.89 3.48 -19.52
CA ASP A 96 15.88 4.14 -20.36
C ASP A 96 17.16 4.50 -19.60
N ALA A 97 17.05 4.98 -18.36
CA ALA A 97 18.20 5.33 -17.55
C ALA A 97 19.05 4.12 -17.20
N PHE A 98 18.43 3.01 -16.77
CA PHE A 98 19.13 1.76 -16.45
C PHE A 98 19.76 1.14 -17.71
N ALA A 99 19.05 1.14 -18.83
CA ALA A 99 19.58 0.61 -20.10
C ALA A 99 20.82 1.39 -20.58
N LYS A 100 20.88 2.71 -20.41
CA LYS A 100 22.06 3.53 -20.72
C LYS A 100 23.29 3.16 -19.87
N ASN A 101 23.08 2.63 -18.67
CA ASN A 101 24.13 2.14 -17.79
C ASN A 101 24.42 0.64 -17.98
N GLY A 102 23.78 -0.03 -18.94
CA GLY A 102 23.92 -1.47 -19.19
C GLY A 102 23.22 -2.35 -18.15
N GLU A 103 22.29 -1.79 -17.40
CA GLU A 103 21.52 -2.46 -16.36
C GLU A 103 20.07 -2.69 -16.80
N GLN A 104 19.38 -3.61 -16.13
CA GLN A 104 17.98 -3.91 -16.37
C GLN A 104 17.11 -3.32 -15.25
N TYR A 105 16.16 -2.47 -15.62
CA TYR A 105 15.16 -1.96 -14.68
C TYR A 105 14.08 -3.02 -14.42
N GLN A 106 13.79 -3.27 -13.16
CA GLN A 106 12.66 -4.07 -12.74
C GLN A 106 11.54 -3.11 -12.31
N ALA A 107 10.48 -3.00 -13.10
CA ALA A 107 9.38 -2.11 -12.79
C ALA A 107 8.66 -2.53 -11.50
N PRO A 108 8.27 -1.58 -10.64
CA PRO A 108 7.50 -1.86 -9.43
C PRO A 108 6.03 -2.11 -9.77
N LYS A 109 5.30 -2.65 -8.80
CA LYS A 109 3.85 -2.70 -8.77
C LYS A 109 3.31 -1.53 -7.95
N LEU A 110 2.09 -1.07 -8.25
CA LEU A 110 1.36 -0.12 -7.41
C LEU A 110 0.05 -0.76 -6.96
N ILE A 111 -0.25 -0.67 -5.66
CA ILE A 111 -1.50 -1.14 -5.06
C ILE A 111 -2.27 0.06 -4.53
N LEU A 112 -3.49 0.22 -5.06
CA LEU A 112 -4.47 1.14 -4.50
C LEU A 112 -5.24 0.43 -3.38
N PHE A 113 -5.31 1.04 -2.21
CA PHE A 113 -6.01 0.45 -1.07
C PHE A 113 -6.80 1.50 -0.28
N ARG A 114 -7.63 1.07 0.67
CA ARG A 114 -8.31 1.95 1.63
C ARG A 114 -8.22 1.37 3.03
N ASN A 115 -8.04 2.26 4.01
CA ASN A 115 -7.96 1.98 5.45
C ASN A 115 -6.74 1.15 5.84
N ALA A 116 -6.66 -0.11 5.42
CA ALA A 116 -5.55 -1.00 5.74
C ALA A 116 -5.33 -2.03 4.63
N THR A 117 -4.06 -2.45 4.46
CA THR A 117 -3.68 -3.51 3.51
C THR A 117 -2.52 -4.33 4.05
N GLN A 118 -2.46 -5.59 3.66
CA GLN A 118 -1.31 -6.45 3.93
C GLN A 118 -0.23 -6.21 2.89
N THR A 119 1.02 -6.05 3.34
CA THR A 119 2.19 -5.80 2.50
C THR A 119 3.33 -6.75 2.84
N GLY A 120 4.35 -6.81 2.01
CA GLY A 120 5.60 -7.52 2.33
C GLY A 120 6.37 -6.91 3.51
N CYS A 121 6.05 -5.68 3.89
CA CYS A 121 6.63 -4.98 5.04
C CYS A 121 5.77 -5.06 6.31
N GLY A 122 4.65 -5.80 6.27
CA GLY A 122 3.70 -5.96 7.36
C GLY A 122 2.34 -5.33 7.06
N LEU A 123 1.49 -5.24 8.09
CA LEU A 123 0.19 -4.57 7.99
C LEU A 123 0.40 -3.05 7.95
N ALA A 124 -0.12 -2.41 6.92
CA ALA A 124 -0.10 -0.95 6.77
C ALA A 124 -1.51 -0.37 6.84
N SER A 125 -1.62 0.86 7.34
CA SER A 125 -2.86 1.63 7.36
C SER A 125 -2.70 2.93 6.56
N SER A 126 -3.82 3.51 6.11
CA SER A 126 -3.85 4.80 5.39
C SER A 126 -3.18 5.94 6.17
N ALA A 127 -3.09 5.83 7.50
CA ALA A 127 -2.48 6.85 8.36
C ALA A 127 -0.96 7.03 8.11
N VAL A 128 -0.28 6.07 7.49
CA VAL A 128 1.15 6.21 7.11
C VAL A 128 1.35 7.06 5.87
N GLY A 129 0.29 7.32 5.08
CA GLY A 129 0.38 7.93 3.76
C GLY A 129 0.83 6.96 2.68
N PRO A 130 1.12 7.46 1.46
CA PRO A 130 1.77 6.67 0.41
C PRO A 130 3.13 6.16 0.85
N PHE A 131 3.52 4.97 0.42
CA PHE A 131 4.84 4.42 0.74
C PHE A 131 5.27 3.33 -0.24
N TYR A 132 6.59 3.13 -0.32
CA TYR A 132 7.21 2.00 -1.00
C TYR A 132 7.61 0.91 -0.01
N CYS A 133 7.33 -0.35 -0.33
CA CYS A 133 7.80 -1.50 0.44
C CYS A 133 8.95 -2.21 -0.29
N PRO A 134 10.18 -2.20 0.24
CA PRO A 134 11.33 -2.82 -0.43
C PRO A 134 11.27 -4.35 -0.45
N ASN A 135 10.50 -4.99 0.45
CA ASN A 135 10.42 -6.45 0.54
C ASN A 135 9.63 -7.09 -0.61
N ASP A 136 8.64 -6.37 -1.17
CA ASP A 136 7.79 -6.86 -2.25
C ASP A 136 7.85 -5.99 -3.52
N TYR A 137 8.72 -4.98 -3.55
CA TYR A 137 8.92 -4.07 -4.69
C TYR A 137 7.64 -3.35 -5.12
N THR A 138 6.81 -2.98 -4.13
CA THR A 138 5.46 -2.47 -4.37
C THR A 138 5.25 -1.09 -3.73
N LEU A 139 4.63 -0.19 -4.50
CA LEU A 139 4.11 1.08 -4.02
C LEU A 139 2.70 0.87 -3.48
N TYR A 140 2.38 1.51 -2.37
CA TYR A 140 1.07 1.47 -1.73
C TYR A 140 0.50 2.87 -1.61
N LEU A 141 -0.73 3.07 -2.09
CA LEU A 141 -1.36 4.38 -2.18
C LEU A 141 -2.84 4.31 -1.79
N ASP A 142 -3.21 5.14 -0.81
CA ASP A 142 -4.61 5.45 -0.52
C ASP A 142 -4.91 6.87 -1.02
N GLU A 143 -5.84 6.99 -1.97
CA GLU A 143 -6.15 8.27 -2.59
C GLU A 143 -6.74 9.29 -1.60
N THR A 144 -7.29 8.84 -0.48
CA THR A 144 -7.85 9.73 0.56
C THR A 144 -6.77 10.56 1.25
N PHE A 145 -5.50 10.14 1.18
CA PHE A 145 -4.34 10.89 1.66
C PHE A 145 -4.28 12.31 1.07
N PHE A 146 -4.59 12.48 -0.21
CA PHE A 146 -4.50 13.79 -0.85
C PHE A 146 -5.60 14.75 -0.39
N GLU A 147 -6.77 14.23 -0.04
CA GLU A 147 -7.83 15.02 0.58
C GLU A 147 -7.42 15.45 2.01
N GLU A 148 -6.84 14.56 2.79
CA GLU A 148 -6.29 14.89 4.09
C GLU A 148 -5.17 15.94 4.00
N LEU A 149 -4.24 15.79 3.07
CA LEU A 149 -3.16 16.73 2.83
C LEU A 149 -3.70 18.14 2.56
N LYS A 150 -4.72 18.24 1.71
CA LYS A 150 -5.40 19.50 1.41
C LYS A 150 -6.11 20.08 2.63
N ASN A 151 -6.87 19.27 3.35
CA ASN A 151 -7.73 19.74 4.44
C ASN A 151 -6.95 20.11 5.70
N ARG A 152 -5.88 19.38 6.02
CA ARG A 152 -5.10 19.54 7.27
C ARG A 152 -3.92 20.48 7.12
N PHE A 153 -3.28 20.51 5.95
CA PHE A 153 -2.02 21.22 5.73
C PHE A 153 -2.10 22.30 4.64
N GLY A 154 -3.28 22.47 4.00
CA GLY A 154 -3.44 23.43 2.91
C GLY A 154 -2.65 23.06 1.64
N GLY A 155 -2.21 21.80 1.54
CA GLY A 155 -1.47 21.29 0.40
C GLY A 155 -2.30 21.22 -0.89
N SER A 156 -1.67 20.84 -1.99
CA SER A 156 -2.33 20.60 -3.26
C SER A 156 -2.79 19.14 -3.36
N ALA A 157 -4.06 18.91 -3.70
CA ALA A 157 -4.59 17.61 -4.09
C ALA A 157 -4.66 17.46 -5.63
N GLY A 158 -4.07 18.39 -6.38
CA GLY A 158 -4.10 18.38 -7.84
C GLY A 158 -3.26 17.25 -8.44
N GLU A 159 -3.55 16.89 -9.69
CA GLU A 159 -2.89 15.79 -10.44
C GLU A 159 -1.35 15.86 -10.40
N VAL A 160 -0.77 17.06 -10.48
CA VAL A 160 0.70 17.23 -10.44
C VAL A 160 1.27 16.82 -9.08
N ALA A 161 0.60 17.19 -7.97
CA ALA A 161 1.05 16.79 -6.65
C ALA A 161 0.93 15.27 -6.45
N GLN A 162 -0.13 14.66 -6.97
CA GLN A 162 -0.33 13.21 -6.93
C GLN A 162 0.73 12.48 -7.76
N ALA A 163 0.99 12.97 -8.98
CA ALA A 163 2.04 12.42 -9.84
C ALA A 163 3.42 12.51 -9.19
N TYR A 164 3.72 13.64 -8.54
CA TYR A 164 4.98 13.83 -7.81
C TYR A 164 5.14 12.80 -6.68
N VAL A 165 4.10 12.56 -5.88
CA VAL A 165 4.14 11.56 -4.81
C VAL A 165 4.40 10.16 -5.36
N ILE A 166 3.71 9.77 -6.43
CA ILE A 166 3.95 8.46 -7.08
C ILE A 166 5.40 8.37 -7.59
N ALA A 167 5.91 9.42 -8.23
CA ALA A 167 7.30 9.46 -8.71
C ALA A 167 8.32 9.41 -7.57
N HIS A 168 8.02 10.01 -6.41
CA HIS A 168 8.83 9.93 -5.20
C HIS A 168 8.92 8.49 -4.66
N GLU A 169 7.79 7.77 -4.60
CA GLU A 169 7.78 6.36 -4.20
C GLU A 169 8.52 5.47 -5.21
N VAL A 170 8.46 5.79 -6.51
CA VAL A 170 9.32 5.16 -7.52
C VAL A 170 10.80 5.51 -7.27
N GLY A 171 11.12 6.71 -6.79
CA GLY A 171 12.46 7.07 -6.35
C GLY A 171 13.00 6.13 -5.26
N HIS A 172 12.20 5.79 -4.26
CA HIS A 172 12.55 4.78 -3.27
C HIS A 172 12.73 3.38 -3.86
N HIS A 173 11.93 3.02 -4.87
CA HIS A 173 12.12 1.77 -5.59
C HIS A 173 13.46 1.74 -6.31
N VAL A 174 13.86 2.80 -6.98
CA VAL A 174 15.17 2.94 -7.63
C VAL A 174 16.30 2.80 -6.61
N GLN A 175 16.23 3.49 -5.48
CA GLN A 175 17.19 3.35 -4.38
C GLN A 175 17.34 1.90 -3.92
N ASN A 176 16.23 1.15 -3.87
CA ASN A 176 16.26 -0.28 -3.52
C ASN A 176 16.98 -1.11 -4.59
N LEU A 177 16.75 -0.83 -5.89
CA LEU A 177 17.45 -1.49 -6.99
C LEU A 177 18.96 -1.19 -6.96
N GLU A 178 19.34 0.04 -6.63
CA GLU A 178 20.74 0.46 -6.44
C GLU A 178 21.39 -0.12 -5.18
N GLY A 179 20.59 -0.80 -4.33
CA GLY A 179 21.07 -1.54 -3.16
C GLY A 179 21.16 -0.71 -1.89
N LEU A 180 20.60 0.50 -1.83
CA LEU A 180 20.65 1.36 -0.65
C LEU A 180 20.05 0.68 0.59
N PHE A 181 18.95 -0.06 0.43
CA PHE A 181 18.27 -0.75 1.53
C PHE A 181 18.91 -2.11 1.90
N ARG A 182 19.83 -2.65 1.07
CA ARG A 182 20.54 -3.90 1.37
C ARG A 182 21.61 -3.74 2.44
N GLN A 183 22.12 -2.53 2.63
CA GLN A 183 23.15 -2.21 3.63
C GLN A 183 22.57 -1.90 5.02
N GLY A 184 21.28 -2.13 5.22
CA GLY A 184 20.52 -1.70 6.40
C GLY A 184 19.90 -0.33 6.19
N ASN A 185 18.64 -0.23 6.60
CA ASN A 185 17.91 1.05 6.54
C ASN A 185 18.78 2.12 7.22
N PRO A 186 18.99 3.30 6.63
CA PRO A 186 19.79 4.35 7.26
C PRO A 186 19.18 4.68 8.63
N THR A 187 19.79 4.11 9.67
CA THR A 187 19.29 4.18 11.06
C THR A 187 19.58 5.52 11.72
N THR A 188 20.34 6.38 11.05
CA THR A 188 20.64 7.72 11.53
C THR A 188 19.64 8.71 10.91
N GLN A 189 19.19 9.70 11.69
CA GLN A 189 18.33 10.77 11.19
C GLN A 189 18.92 11.46 9.96
N HIS A 190 20.22 11.58 9.86
CA HIS A 190 20.92 12.18 8.72
C HIS A 190 20.76 11.32 7.46
N GLY A 191 20.98 10.01 7.58
CA GLY A 191 20.79 9.08 6.46
C GLY A 191 19.34 8.99 5.97
N ALA A 192 18.38 9.10 6.89
CA ALA A 192 16.95 9.17 6.50
C ALA A 192 16.66 10.42 5.66
N ILE A 193 17.14 11.59 6.06
CA ILE A 193 16.96 12.85 5.30
C ILE A 193 17.62 12.75 3.91
N GLU A 194 18.82 12.20 3.83
CA GLU A 194 19.52 12.01 2.54
C GLU A 194 18.74 11.09 1.60
N THR A 195 18.15 10.02 2.12
CA THR A 195 17.31 9.09 1.37
C THR A 195 16.08 9.79 0.79
N GLU A 196 15.38 10.59 1.61
CA GLU A 196 14.21 11.36 1.15
C GLU A 196 14.58 12.40 0.09
N LEU A 197 15.64 13.17 0.31
CA LEU A 197 16.13 14.17 -0.65
C LEU A 197 16.56 13.54 -1.98
N GLN A 198 17.12 12.35 -1.96
CA GLN A 198 17.46 11.61 -3.17
C GLN A 198 16.21 11.12 -3.88
N ALA A 199 15.19 10.62 -3.15
CA ALA A 199 13.90 10.24 -3.75
C ALA A 199 13.21 11.45 -4.37
N ASP A 200 13.25 12.62 -3.72
CA ASP A 200 12.76 13.89 -4.29
C ASP A 200 13.51 14.27 -5.59
N CYS A 201 14.82 14.08 -5.61
CA CYS A 201 15.62 14.33 -6.82
C CYS A 201 15.22 13.38 -7.95
N TYR A 202 14.99 12.10 -7.65
CA TYR A 202 14.56 11.09 -8.61
C TYR A 202 13.13 11.33 -9.11
N ALA A 203 12.26 11.91 -8.29
CA ALA A 203 10.91 12.30 -8.71
C ALA A 203 10.90 13.43 -9.74
N GLY A 204 11.97 14.21 -9.82
CA GLY A 204 12.15 15.34 -10.75
C GLY A 204 12.76 14.96 -12.11
N VAL A 205 13.09 13.68 -12.33
CA VAL A 205 13.67 13.18 -13.59
C VAL A 205 12.55 12.82 -14.55
#